data_179a72144a2bd6c3725fcdc0e0666552
#
_entry.id   179a72144a2bd6c3725fcdc0e0666552
#
_cell.length_a   1.000
_cell.length_b   1.000
_cell.length_c   1.000
_cell.angle_alpha   90.00
_cell.angle_beta   90.00
_cell.angle_gamma   90.00
#
_symmetry.space_group_name_H-M   'P 1'
#
loop_
_entity.id
_entity.type
_entity.pdbx_description
1 polymer ?
#
loop_
_entity_poly.entity_id
_entity_poly.type
_entity_poly.pdbx_seq_one_letter_code
_entity_poly.pdbx_strand_id
1 'polypeptide(L)'
;YFEKEIYETKNLTKEKVIKIAKSVRNRFSAFKHNSVMLLNIPHIYSWESTCSYHGYGLAELALSQWREYFFKKYGYIVDNKNIGKEMLKVWKLASSKTFPEFVKIATGKKLSADAFIKSVMKSKKEVIKIAKERIEKQKTIKTKNTNDIGAKIELVSGKKKISDNSKGLDTMVKKYNSWLSKQK
;
A
#
# COMPACT_ATOMS: atom_id res chain seq x y z
N TYR A 1 -17.53 -3.79 9.78
CA TYR A 1 -18.75 -4.49 10.21
C TYR A 1 -18.81 -4.67 11.71
N PHE A 2 -17.76 -5.18 12.36
CA PHE A 2 -17.76 -5.43 13.80
C PHE A 2 -18.05 -4.15 14.60
N GLU A 3 -17.31 -3.08 14.36
CA GLU A 3 -17.51 -1.80 15.05
C GLU A 3 -18.91 -1.23 14.76
N LYS A 4 -19.35 -1.27 13.49
CA LYS A 4 -20.71 -0.83 13.13
C LYS A 4 -21.78 -1.57 13.94
N GLU A 5 -21.72 -2.90 13.99
CA GLU A 5 -22.70 -3.70 14.72
C GLU A 5 -22.66 -3.43 16.24
N ILE A 6 -21.48 -3.18 16.81
CA ILE A 6 -21.33 -2.82 18.22
C ILE A 6 -21.98 -1.47 18.51
N TYR A 7 -21.68 -0.43 17.73
CA TYR A 7 -22.22 0.91 17.96
C TYR A 7 -23.72 1.02 17.70
N GLU A 8 -24.29 0.18 16.83
CA GLU A 8 -25.73 0.12 16.57
C GLU A 8 -26.50 -0.76 17.55
N THR A 9 -25.81 -1.56 18.40
CA THR A 9 -26.44 -2.48 19.32
C THR A 9 -26.90 -1.77 20.59
N LYS A 10 -28.21 -1.73 20.83
CA LYS A 10 -28.79 -1.23 22.08
C LYS A 10 -28.47 -2.19 23.25
N ASN A 11 -28.23 -1.61 24.45
CA ASN A 11 -27.90 -2.36 25.65
C ASN A 11 -26.77 -3.37 25.42
N LEU A 12 -25.63 -2.87 25.01
CA LEU A 12 -24.45 -3.67 24.70
C LEU A 12 -23.94 -4.36 26.00
N THR A 13 -23.78 -5.69 25.96
CA THR A 13 -23.18 -6.48 27.04
C THR A 13 -21.95 -7.22 26.53
N LYS A 14 -21.11 -7.72 27.42
CA LYS A 14 -19.93 -8.52 27.08
C LYS A 14 -20.30 -9.73 26.19
N GLU A 15 -21.38 -10.41 26.52
CA GLU A 15 -21.86 -11.59 25.76
C GLU A 15 -22.28 -11.20 24.34
N LYS A 16 -22.95 -10.06 24.18
CA LYS A 16 -23.33 -9.53 22.88
C LYS A 16 -22.08 -9.17 22.05
N VAL A 17 -21.08 -8.52 22.64
CA VAL A 17 -19.81 -8.20 21.98
C VAL A 17 -19.12 -9.46 21.46
N ILE A 18 -18.99 -10.49 22.31
CA ILE A 18 -18.39 -11.77 21.91
C ILE A 18 -19.19 -12.45 20.80
N LYS A 19 -20.53 -12.44 20.89
CA LYS A 19 -21.42 -13.00 19.86
C LYS A 19 -21.25 -12.29 18.52
N ILE A 20 -21.22 -10.95 18.50
CA ILE A 20 -20.98 -10.13 17.30
C ILE A 20 -19.61 -10.44 16.72
N ALA A 21 -18.54 -10.47 17.53
CA ALA A 21 -17.19 -10.76 17.07
C ALA A 21 -17.11 -12.13 16.36
N LYS A 22 -17.69 -13.16 16.95
CA LYS A 22 -17.76 -14.50 16.34
C LYS A 22 -18.59 -14.52 15.06
N SER A 23 -19.74 -13.86 15.05
CA SER A 23 -20.62 -13.77 13.88
C SER A 23 -19.94 -13.09 12.70
N VAL A 24 -19.36 -11.91 12.92
CA VAL A 24 -18.64 -11.16 11.88
C VAL A 24 -17.44 -11.96 11.36
N ARG A 25 -16.65 -12.57 12.26
CA ARG A 25 -15.53 -13.42 11.87
C ARG A 25 -15.97 -14.57 10.95
N ASN A 26 -17.06 -15.27 11.30
CA ASN A 26 -17.55 -16.40 10.53
C ASN A 26 -18.14 -15.98 9.17
N ARG A 27 -18.73 -14.80 9.08
CA ARG A 27 -19.30 -14.28 7.84
C ARG A 27 -18.23 -14.02 6.75
N PHE A 28 -17.02 -13.62 7.18
CA PHE A 28 -15.94 -13.26 6.28
C PHE A 28 -14.79 -14.30 6.24
N SER A 29 -14.98 -15.47 6.85
CA SER A 29 -13.99 -16.54 6.84
C SER A 29 -14.47 -17.73 6.01
N ALA A 30 -13.53 -18.37 5.29
CA ALA A 30 -13.81 -19.61 4.56
C ALA A 30 -14.16 -20.79 5.51
N PHE A 31 -13.73 -20.71 6.77
CA PHE A 31 -13.94 -21.75 7.79
C PHE A 31 -14.62 -21.15 9.02
N LYS A 32 -15.43 -21.96 9.71
CA LYS A 32 -16.02 -21.57 11.00
C LYS A 32 -14.96 -21.49 12.08
N HIS A 33 -14.98 -20.42 12.84
CA HIS A 33 -14.08 -20.17 13.95
C HIS A 33 -14.84 -19.80 15.22
N ASN A 34 -14.37 -20.29 16.36
CA ASN A 34 -14.80 -19.81 17.68
C ASN A 34 -13.94 -18.64 18.21
N SER A 35 -13.10 -18.11 17.37
CA SER A 35 -12.14 -17.07 17.70
C SER A 35 -12.79 -15.70 17.88
N VAL A 36 -12.32 -14.95 18.87
CA VAL A 36 -12.63 -13.54 19.12
C VAL A 36 -11.48 -12.63 18.72
N MET A 37 -10.63 -13.05 17.76
CA MET A 37 -9.45 -12.32 17.32
C MET A 37 -9.73 -10.86 16.91
N LEU A 38 -10.95 -10.54 16.48
CA LEU A 38 -11.34 -9.15 16.19
C LEU A 38 -11.13 -8.23 17.39
N LEU A 39 -11.29 -8.75 18.62
CA LEU A 39 -11.09 -7.97 19.84
C LEU A 39 -9.60 -7.70 20.15
N ASN A 40 -8.68 -8.34 19.45
CA ASN A 40 -7.24 -8.12 19.61
C ASN A 40 -6.69 -7.03 18.68
N ILE A 41 -7.54 -6.41 17.84
CA ILE A 41 -7.13 -5.36 16.91
C ILE A 41 -7.03 -4.04 17.69
N PRO A 42 -5.82 -3.45 17.86
CA PRO A 42 -5.62 -2.26 18.69
C PRO A 42 -6.46 -1.05 18.23
N HIS A 43 -6.68 -0.92 16.94
CA HIS A 43 -7.42 0.20 16.34
C HIS A 43 -8.88 0.30 16.80
N ILE A 44 -9.49 -0.81 17.24
CA ILE A 44 -10.85 -0.80 17.81
C ILE A 44 -10.93 0.01 19.11
N TYR A 45 -9.81 0.06 19.84
CA TYR A 45 -9.70 0.76 21.12
C TYR A 45 -9.05 2.13 21.01
N SER A 46 -8.65 2.52 19.80
CA SER A 46 -8.06 3.83 19.54
C SER A 46 -9.15 4.82 19.20
N TRP A 47 -9.29 5.84 20.02
CA TRP A 47 -10.18 6.97 19.78
C TRP A 47 -10.01 7.59 18.37
N GLU A 48 -8.77 7.74 17.91
CA GLU A 48 -8.42 8.36 16.63
C GLU A 48 -8.72 7.47 15.42
N SER A 49 -8.79 6.16 15.62
CA SER A 49 -8.93 5.17 14.54
C SER A 49 -10.28 4.47 14.52
N THR A 50 -11.20 4.87 15.41
CA THR A 50 -12.55 4.28 15.53
C THR A 50 -13.27 4.34 14.18
N CYS A 51 -13.83 3.23 13.74
CA CYS A 51 -14.59 3.06 12.50
C CYS A 51 -13.86 3.46 11.21
N SER A 52 -12.54 3.66 11.22
CA SER A 52 -11.77 4.11 10.06
C SER A 52 -11.04 3.00 9.31
N TYR A 53 -10.97 1.78 9.86
CA TYR A 53 -10.16 0.69 9.32
C TYR A 53 -10.58 0.20 7.93
N HIS A 54 -11.82 0.44 7.54
CA HIS A 54 -12.31 0.18 6.18
C HIS A 54 -11.57 1.00 5.12
N GLY A 55 -10.91 2.10 5.52
CA GLY A 55 -10.09 2.93 4.62
C GLY A 55 -9.00 2.14 3.91
N TYR A 56 -8.40 1.13 4.54
CA TYR A 56 -7.43 0.24 3.89
C TYR A 56 -8.04 -0.55 2.74
N GLY A 57 -9.26 -1.08 2.92
CA GLY A 57 -9.98 -1.75 1.83
C GLY A 57 -10.30 -0.82 0.67
N LEU A 58 -10.74 0.41 0.95
CA LEU A 58 -10.98 1.42 -0.07
C LEU A 58 -9.69 1.80 -0.81
N ALA A 59 -8.57 1.91 -0.09
CA ALA A 59 -7.26 2.19 -0.68
C ALA A 59 -6.81 1.09 -1.66
N GLU A 60 -7.01 -0.19 -1.33
CA GLU A 60 -6.70 -1.32 -2.21
C GLU A 60 -7.55 -1.30 -3.49
N LEU A 61 -8.85 -0.97 -3.38
CA LEU A 61 -9.70 -0.80 -4.54
C LEU A 61 -9.23 0.33 -5.44
N ALA A 62 -8.91 1.49 -4.85
CA ALA A 62 -8.40 2.65 -5.58
C ALA A 62 -7.04 2.35 -6.22
N LEU A 63 -6.13 1.71 -5.51
CA LEU A 63 -4.82 1.31 -6.03
C LEU A 63 -4.96 0.42 -7.27
N SER A 64 -5.85 -0.56 -7.21
CA SER A 64 -6.12 -1.45 -8.34
C SER A 64 -6.71 -0.70 -9.54
N GLN A 65 -7.65 0.22 -9.29
CA GLN A 65 -8.26 1.05 -10.32
C GLN A 65 -7.25 2.03 -10.95
N TRP A 66 -6.41 2.68 -10.16
CA TRP A 66 -5.34 3.56 -10.65
C TRP A 66 -4.30 2.80 -11.47
N ARG A 67 -3.89 1.62 -11.02
CA ARG A 67 -2.96 0.76 -11.76
C ARG A 67 -3.52 0.36 -13.12
N GLU A 68 -4.79 -0.06 -13.18
CA GLU A 68 -5.46 -0.39 -14.45
C GLU A 68 -5.51 0.84 -15.37
N TYR A 69 -5.94 2.00 -14.83
CA TYR A 69 -6.06 3.25 -15.58
C TYR A 69 -4.71 3.71 -16.15
N PHE A 70 -3.70 3.85 -15.31
CA PHE A 70 -2.40 4.35 -15.73
C PHE A 70 -1.64 3.36 -16.64
N PHE A 71 -1.76 2.06 -16.35
CA PHE A 71 -1.16 1.06 -17.23
C PHE A 71 -1.81 1.06 -18.61
N LYS A 72 -3.13 1.19 -18.69
CA LYS A 72 -3.85 1.31 -19.96
C LYS A 72 -3.45 2.57 -20.72
N LYS A 73 -3.25 3.68 -20.02
CA LYS A 73 -2.92 4.98 -20.62
C LYS A 73 -1.47 5.07 -21.10
N TYR A 74 -0.53 4.53 -20.33
CA TYR A 74 0.91 4.74 -20.55
C TYR A 74 1.70 3.46 -20.84
N GLY A 75 1.12 2.28 -20.65
CA GLY A 75 1.77 0.99 -20.87
C GLY A 75 2.73 0.55 -19.76
N TYR A 76 3.18 1.45 -18.87
CA TYR A 76 4.03 1.17 -17.72
C TYR A 76 3.78 2.18 -16.60
N ILE A 77 4.17 1.85 -15.37
CA ILE A 77 3.90 2.67 -14.18
C ILE A 77 5.19 3.17 -13.53
N VAL A 78 6.15 2.27 -13.28
CA VAL A 78 7.39 2.59 -12.56
C VAL A 78 8.22 3.59 -13.35
N ASP A 79 8.76 4.61 -12.68
CA ASP A 79 9.55 5.72 -13.27
C ASP A 79 8.83 6.53 -14.36
N ASN A 80 7.50 6.47 -14.39
CA ASN A 80 6.72 7.24 -15.35
C ASN A 80 6.38 8.64 -14.80
N LYS A 81 7.16 9.63 -15.21
CA LYS A 81 6.99 11.03 -14.80
C LYS A 81 5.62 11.61 -15.15
N ASN A 82 4.94 11.11 -16.18
CA ASN A 82 3.62 11.60 -16.56
C ASN A 82 2.55 11.22 -15.52
N ILE A 83 2.68 10.04 -14.91
CA ILE A 83 1.81 9.62 -13.81
C ILE A 83 1.97 10.57 -12.62
N GLY A 84 3.22 10.89 -12.24
CA GLY A 84 3.50 11.84 -11.17
C GLY A 84 2.90 13.22 -11.45
N LYS A 85 2.97 13.72 -12.68
CA LYS A 85 2.35 15.00 -13.09
C LYS A 85 0.82 14.97 -12.96
N GLU A 86 0.17 13.87 -13.31
CA GLU A 86 -1.28 13.72 -13.14
C GLU A 86 -1.67 13.62 -11.68
N MET A 87 -0.97 12.76 -10.91
CA MET A 87 -1.24 12.58 -9.49
C MET A 87 -0.97 13.85 -8.68
N LEU A 88 0.02 14.67 -9.08
CA LEU A 88 0.27 15.96 -8.43
C LEU A 88 -0.94 16.89 -8.48
N LYS A 89 -1.72 16.86 -9.57
CA LYS A 89 -2.96 17.64 -9.67
C LYS A 89 -4.00 17.20 -8.66
N VAL A 90 -4.07 15.90 -8.38
CA VAL A 90 -4.98 15.32 -7.39
C VAL A 90 -4.49 15.61 -5.98
N TRP A 91 -3.20 15.41 -5.69
CA TRP A 91 -2.62 15.65 -4.37
C TRP A 91 -2.67 17.11 -3.92
N LYS A 92 -2.59 18.06 -4.86
CA LYS A 92 -2.76 19.49 -4.56
C LYS A 92 -4.12 19.84 -3.96
N LEU A 93 -5.12 18.99 -4.12
CA LEU A 93 -6.44 19.17 -3.51
C LEU A 93 -6.43 18.90 -2.00
N ALA A 94 -5.40 18.26 -1.48
CA ALA A 94 -5.25 17.89 -0.06
C ALA A 94 -6.55 17.26 0.50
N SER A 95 -7.06 17.73 1.62
CA SER A 95 -8.29 17.23 2.25
C SER A 95 -9.59 17.90 1.77
N SER A 96 -9.54 18.67 0.65
CA SER A 96 -10.72 19.41 0.16
C SER A 96 -11.78 18.54 -0.53
N LYS A 97 -11.49 17.27 -0.78
CA LYS A 97 -12.37 16.31 -1.44
C LYS A 97 -12.47 15.02 -0.65
N THR A 98 -13.58 14.32 -0.80
CA THR A 98 -13.72 12.96 -0.25
C THR A 98 -12.88 11.96 -1.04
N PHE A 99 -12.53 10.85 -0.42
CA PHE A 99 -11.72 9.81 -1.07
C PHE A 99 -12.33 9.29 -2.40
N PRO A 100 -13.64 9.00 -2.51
CA PRO A 100 -14.25 8.63 -3.78
C PRO A 100 -14.16 9.72 -4.86
N GLU A 101 -14.21 11.00 -4.47
CA GLU A 101 -14.03 12.12 -5.41
C GLU A 101 -12.59 12.16 -5.93
N PHE A 102 -11.58 11.94 -5.09
CA PHE A 102 -10.19 11.82 -5.52
C PHE A 102 -10.02 10.75 -6.60
N VAL A 103 -10.59 9.56 -6.39
CA VAL A 103 -10.51 8.48 -7.37
C VAL A 103 -11.17 8.89 -8.69
N LYS A 104 -12.33 9.54 -8.62
CA LYS A 104 -13.03 10.04 -9.81
C LYS A 104 -12.22 11.11 -10.55
N ILE A 105 -11.61 12.04 -9.84
CA ILE A 105 -10.76 13.10 -10.43
C ILE A 105 -9.53 12.49 -11.11
N ALA A 106 -8.89 11.50 -10.46
CA ALA A 106 -7.69 10.85 -10.99
C ALA A 106 -7.96 9.96 -12.20
N THR A 107 -9.11 9.29 -12.28
CA THR A 107 -9.38 8.25 -13.28
C THR A 107 -10.54 8.58 -14.22
N GLY A 108 -11.32 9.62 -13.95
CA GLY A 108 -12.58 9.94 -14.63
C GLY A 108 -13.75 9.03 -14.26
N LYS A 109 -13.54 8.04 -13.38
CA LYS A 109 -14.55 7.03 -13.00
C LYS A 109 -14.77 7.00 -11.48
N LYS A 110 -15.99 6.69 -11.07
CA LYS A 110 -16.28 6.42 -9.64
C LYS A 110 -15.43 5.26 -9.13
N LEU A 111 -15.15 5.24 -7.82
CA LEU A 111 -14.50 4.12 -7.17
C LEU A 111 -15.31 2.84 -7.40
N SER A 112 -14.65 1.78 -7.85
CA SER A 112 -15.23 0.47 -8.15
C SER A 112 -14.30 -0.64 -7.70
N ALA A 113 -14.88 -1.80 -7.36
CA ALA A 113 -14.13 -3.01 -7.06
C ALA A 113 -13.70 -3.78 -8.33
N ASP A 114 -14.17 -3.41 -9.52
CA ASP A 114 -13.99 -4.19 -10.75
C ASP A 114 -12.52 -4.50 -11.07
N ALA A 115 -11.65 -3.50 -10.97
CA ALA A 115 -10.23 -3.68 -11.26
C ALA A 115 -9.56 -4.66 -10.27
N PHE A 116 -9.93 -4.56 -8.99
CA PHE A 116 -9.47 -5.48 -7.95
C PHE A 116 -9.96 -6.91 -8.21
N ILE A 117 -11.29 -7.08 -8.41
CA ILE A 117 -11.91 -8.38 -8.70
C ILE A 117 -11.26 -9.02 -9.93
N LYS A 118 -11.12 -8.30 -11.03
CA LYS A 118 -10.41 -8.78 -12.23
C LYS A 118 -8.99 -9.23 -11.93
N SER A 119 -8.29 -8.56 -11.01
CA SER A 119 -6.91 -8.91 -10.68
C SER A 119 -6.80 -10.23 -9.92
N VAL A 120 -7.72 -10.47 -8.96
CA VAL A 120 -7.70 -11.67 -8.10
C VAL A 120 -8.37 -12.88 -8.75
N MET A 121 -9.26 -12.66 -9.72
CA MET A 121 -9.95 -13.75 -10.46
C MET A 121 -9.14 -14.31 -11.64
N LYS A 122 -7.94 -13.77 -11.91
CA LYS A 122 -7.09 -14.28 -12.98
C LYS A 122 -6.59 -15.70 -12.68
N SER A 123 -6.63 -16.54 -13.70
CA SER A 123 -6.01 -17.86 -13.63
C SER A 123 -4.48 -17.75 -13.48
N LYS A 124 -3.86 -18.77 -12.90
CA LYS A 124 -2.38 -18.86 -12.79
C LYS A 124 -1.69 -18.64 -14.15
N LYS A 125 -2.26 -19.21 -15.23
CA LYS A 125 -1.74 -19.08 -16.61
C LYS A 125 -1.74 -17.63 -17.08
N GLU A 126 -2.84 -16.90 -16.82
CA GLU A 126 -2.95 -15.47 -17.18
C GLU A 126 -1.98 -14.59 -16.38
N VAL A 127 -1.83 -14.86 -15.07
CA VAL A 127 -0.87 -14.12 -14.22
C VAL A 127 0.54 -14.28 -14.73
N ILE A 128 0.95 -15.53 -15.08
CA ILE A 128 2.28 -15.80 -15.63
C ILE A 128 2.48 -15.11 -16.99
N LYS A 129 1.47 -15.13 -17.87
CA LYS A 129 1.52 -14.44 -19.17
C LYS A 129 1.74 -12.94 -18.99
N ILE A 130 0.94 -12.30 -18.15
CA ILE A 130 1.03 -10.86 -17.86
C ILE A 130 2.41 -10.50 -17.25
N ALA A 131 2.91 -11.34 -16.34
CA ALA A 131 4.23 -11.13 -15.75
C ALA A 131 5.34 -11.16 -16.81
N LYS A 132 5.33 -12.14 -17.71
CA LYS A 132 6.29 -12.23 -18.82
C LYS A 132 6.23 -11.01 -19.73
N GLU A 133 5.03 -10.59 -20.14
CA GLU A 133 4.84 -9.40 -20.99
C GLU A 133 5.37 -8.12 -20.32
N ARG A 134 5.18 -7.98 -19.00
CA ARG A 134 5.72 -6.85 -18.22
C ARG A 134 7.25 -6.86 -18.17
N ILE A 135 7.86 -8.02 -17.95
CA ILE A 135 9.32 -8.17 -17.94
C ILE A 135 9.90 -7.79 -19.30
N GLU A 136 9.31 -8.26 -20.40
CA GLU A 136 9.80 -7.91 -21.74
C GLU A 136 9.67 -6.40 -22.02
N LYS A 137 8.54 -5.79 -21.65
CA LYS A 137 8.38 -4.32 -21.76
C LYS A 137 9.39 -3.57 -20.91
N GLN A 138 9.68 -4.05 -19.69
CA GLN A 138 10.66 -3.41 -18.82
C GLN A 138 12.07 -3.38 -19.43
N LYS A 139 12.46 -4.42 -20.16
CA LYS A 139 13.75 -4.46 -20.88
C LYS A 139 13.90 -3.37 -21.94
N THR A 140 12.78 -2.91 -22.51
CA THR A 140 12.78 -1.85 -23.55
C THR A 140 12.81 -0.43 -22.98
N ILE A 141 12.57 -0.28 -21.68
CA ILE A 141 12.57 1.04 -21.03
C ILE A 141 14.01 1.45 -20.76
N LYS A 142 14.44 2.54 -21.38
CA LYS A 142 15.73 3.17 -21.09
C LYS A 142 15.69 3.75 -19.67
N THR A 143 16.17 3.00 -18.69
CA THR A 143 16.40 3.51 -17.35
C THR A 143 17.74 4.24 -17.33
N LYS A 144 17.78 5.48 -16.85
CA LYS A 144 19.05 6.08 -16.43
C LYS A 144 19.48 5.35 -15.16
N ASN A 145 20.45 4.47 -15.30
CA ASN A 145 21.10 3.85 -14.15
C ASN A 145 22.02 4.89 -13.51
N THR A 146 21.44 5.87 -12.82
CA THR A 146 22.19 6.84 -12.06
C THR A 146 22.25 6.35 -10.64
N ASN A 147 23.41 5.89 -10.20
CA ASN A 147 23.74 5.70 -8.77
C ASN A 147 23.77 7.05 -8.02
N ASP A 148 23.52 8.15 -8.72
CA ASP A 148 23.39 9.47 -8.16
C ASP A 148 21.94 9.75 -7.82
N ILE A 149 21.66 9.80 -6.53
CA ILE A 149 20.32 10.15 -5.99
C ILE A 149 20.14 11.67 -5.85
N GLY A 150 21.10 12.49 -6.27
CA GLY A 150 21.06 13.94 -6.13
C GLY A 150 21.15 14.43 -4.67
N ALA A 151 21.61 13.58 -3.75
CA ALA A 151 21.71 13.89 -2.33
C ALA A 151 23.04 13.40 -1.75
N LYS A 152 23.60 14.16 -0.81
CA LYS A 152 24.77 13.76 -0.03
C LYS A 152 24.30 12.92 1.16
N ILE A 153 24.77 11.67 1.23
CA ILE A 153 24.51 10.76 2.35
C ILE A 153 25.81 10.58 3.12
N GLU A 154 25.73 10.72 4.43
CA GLU A 154 26.83 10.39 5.35
C GLU A 154 26.31 9.39 6.39
N LEU A 155 27.07 8.30 6.59
CA LEU A 155 26.85 7.36 7.68
C LEU A 155 27.76 7.75 8.85
N VAL A 156 27.14 7.95 10.00
CA VAL A 156 27.85 8.39 11.21
C VAL A 156 27.55 7.45 12.38
N SER A 157 28.51 7.29 13.29
CA SER A 157 28.32 6.65 14.60
C SER A 157 28.82 7.63 15.66
N GLY A 158 27.91 8.18 16.45
CA GLY A 158 28.19 9.30 17.32
C GLY A 158 28.72 10.49 16.52
N LYS A 159 29.91 10.96 16.88
CA LYS A 159 30.62 12.06 16.17
C LYS A 159 31.51 11.59 15.02
N LYS A 160 31.65 10.27 14.83
CA LYS A 160 32.57 9.71 13.83
C LYS A 160 31.85 9.45 12.52
N LYS A 161 32.33 10.03 11.42
CA LYS A 161 31.89 9.68 10.07
C LYS A 161 32.49 8.32 9.68
N ILE A 162 31.62 7.39 9.25
CA ILE A 162 31.99 6.04 8.82
C ILE A 162 32.25 6.01 7.32
N SER A 163 31.29 6.51 6.54
CA SER A 163 31.38 6.57 5.09
C SER A 163 30.42 7.60 4.52
N ASP A 164 30.53 7.87 3.21
CA ASP A 164 29.61 8.70 2.44
C ASP A 164 29.47 8.19 1.01
N ASN A 165 28.51 8.76 0.29
CA ASN A 165 28.21 8.39 -1.11
C ASN A 165 29.02 9.17 -2.16
N SER A 166 30.05 9.91 -1.79
CA SER A 166 30.86 10.72 -2.73
C SER A 166 31.55 9.87 -3.81
N LYS A 167 31.84 8.60 -3.49
CA LYS A 167 32.41 7.59 -4.42
C LYS A 167 31.40 6.53 -4.85
N GLY A 168 30.11 6.84 -4.79
CA GLY A 168 28.99 5.94 -5.10
C GLY A 168 28.51 5.10 -3.91
N LEU A 169 27.26 4.66 -4.01
CA LEU A 169 26.57 3.92 -2.95
C LEU A 169 27.27 2.58 -2.63
N ASP A 170 27.73 1.84 -3.63
CA ASP A 170 28.42 0.56 -3.42
C ASP A 170 29.68 0.71 -2.58
N THR A 171 30.46 1.77 -2.81
CA THR A 171 31.67 2.08 -2.03
C THR A 171 31.30 2.46 -0.59
N MET A 172 30.22 3.22 -0.43
CA MET A 172 29.69 3.58 0.89
C MET A 172 29.28 2.34 1.69
N VAL A 173 28.55 1.42 1.08
CA VAL A 173 28.11 0.16 1.72
C VAL A 173 29.31 -0.73 2.07
N LYS A 174 30.27 -0.89 1.18
CA LYS A 174 31.50 -1.66 1.46
C LYS A 174 32.26 -1.13 2.69
N LYS A 175 32.42 0.19 2.78
CA LYS A 175 33.07 0.84 3.94
C LYS A 175 32.26 0.63 5.22
N TYR A 176 30.93 0.74 5.16
CA TYR A 176 30.08 0.49 6.31
C TYR A 176 30.20 -0.95 6.80
N ASN A 177 30.14 -1.93 5.91
CA ASN A 177 30.28 -3.33 6.27
C ASN A 177 31.65 -3.64 6.88
N SER A 178 32.74 -3.05 6.33
CA SER A 178 34.07 -3.18 6.89
C SER A 178 34.20 -2.53 8.27
N TRP A 179 33.49 -1.44 8.53
CA TRP A 179 33.44 -0.84 9.85
C TRP A 179 32.65 -1.72 10.83
N LEU A 180 31.48 -2.23 10.41
CA LEU A 180 30.59 -3.06 11.22
C LEU A 180 31.28 -4.35 11.68
N SER A 181 32.07 -4.99 10.79
CA SER A 181 32.81 -6.21 11.13
C SER A 181 33.88 -6.02 12.21
N LYS A 182 34.35 -4.77 12.41
CA LYS A 182 35.34 -4.43 13.46
C LYS A 182 34.69 -4.06 14.80
N GLN A 183 33.34 -4.02 14.87
CA GLN A 183 32.59 -3.72 16.10
C GLN A 183 32.17 -5.00 16.85
N LYS A 184 32.37 -6.15 16.24
CA LYS A 184 32.21 -7.47 16.87
C LYS A 184 33.47 -7.87 17.61
#